data_6cb69bf062c259d36df5f69c9136a3ff
#
_entry.id   6cb69bf062c259d36df5f69c9136a3ff
#
_cell.length_a   1.000
_cell.length_b   1.000
_cell.length_c   1.000
_cell.angle_alpha   90.00
_cell.angle_beta   90.00
_cell.angle_gamma   90.00
#
_symmetry.space_group_name_H-M   'P 1'
#
loop_
_entity.id
_entity.type
_entity.pdbx_description
1 polymer ?
#
loop_
_entity_poly.entity_id
_entity_poly.type
_entity_poly.pdbx_seq_one_letter_code
_entity_poly.pdbx_strand_id
1 'polypeptide(L)'
;ILTFARQYDPQWFHTDPDRAASESPYGSVIASGWHTAAMTMRLLVDNVLSEAATVGAKGVDDLRWPTPVRPGDTLSCHNEVIEKTPEHPKRGLVRARTETYNHDDELVFTMEGLVMYLRRGE
;
A
#
# COMPACT_ATOMS: atom_id res chain seq x y z
N ILE A 1 -8.97 -11.18 -3.48
CA ILE A 1 -9.91 -10.05 -3.29
C ILE A 1 -11.05 -10.43 -2.36
N LEU A 2 -11.77 -11.50 -2.68
CA LEU A 2 -12.96 -11.89 -1.90
C LEU A 2 -12.62 -12.29 -0.47
N THR A 3 -11.54 -13.06 -0.29
CA THR A 3 -11.14 -13.55 1.05
C THR A 3 -10.82 -12.41 2.00
N PHE A 4 -10.02 -11.44 1.56
CA PHE A 4 -9.69 -10.27 2.36
C PHE A 4 -10.95 -9.43 2.66
N ALA A 5 -11.74 -9.17 1.63
CA ALA A 5 -12.91 -8.31 1.77
C ALA A 5 -13.94 -8.90 2.73
N ARG A 6 -14.18 -10.20 2.69
CA ARG A 6 -15.10 -10.88 3.61
C ARG A 6 -14.68 -10.75 5.06
N GLN A 7 -13.40 -10.66 5.32
CA GLN A 7 -12.87 -10.53 6.67
C GLN A 7 -12.86 -9.07 7.17
N TYR A 8 -12.55 -8.10 6.29
CA TYR A 8 -12.21 -6.75 6.74
C TYR A 8 -13.00 -5.63 6.08
N ASP A 9 -13.62 -5.88 4.91
CA ASP A 9 -14.34 -4.85 4.17
C ASP A 9 -15.50 -5.49 3.37
N PRO A 10 -16.53 -6.02 4.05
CA PRO A 10 -17.57 -6.81 3.40
C PRO A 10 -18.62 -5.96 2.70
N GLN A 11 -18.20 -5.06 1.84
CA GLN A 11 -19.09 -4.29 0.97
C GLN A 11 -19.31 -5.05 -0.33
N TRP A 12 -20.51 -4.97 -0.89
CA TRP A 12 -20.92 -5.81 -2.03
C TRP A 12 -20.02 -5.66 -3.26
N PHE A 13 -19.47 -4.47 -3.53
CA PHE A 13 -18.59 -4.25 -4.68
C PHE A 13 -17.19 -4.85 -4.48
N HIS A 14 -16.91 -5.39 -3.30
CA HIS A 14 -15.69 -6.16 -3.01
C HIS A 14 -15.99 -7.65 -2.82
N THR A 15 -17.24 -8.04 -2.56
CA THR A 15 -17.58 -9.41 -2.12
C THR A 15 -18.55 -10.14 -3.02
N ASP A 16 -19.28 -9.44 -3.90
CA ASP A 16 -20.32 -10.04 -4.76
C ASP A 16 -19.98 -9.81 -6.23
N PRO A 17 -19.29 -10.77 -6.89
CA PRO A 17 -18.87 -10.60 -8.28
C PRO A 17 -20.01 -10.38 -9.26
N ASP A 18 -21.14 -11.06 -9.08
CA ASP A 18 -22.29 -10.95 -9.98
C ASP A 18 -22.95 -9.57 -9.87
N ARG A 19 -23.20 -9.14 -8.64
CA ARG A 19 -23.76 -7.82 -8.39
C ARG A 19 -22.80 -6.72 -8.83
N ALA A 20 -21.52 -6.87 -8.54
CA ALA A 20 -20.50 -5.90 -8.94
C ALA A 20 -20.43 -5.75 -10.47
N ALA A 21 -20.53 -6.86 -11.21
CA ALA A 21 -20.50 -6.84 -12.67
C ALA A 21 -21.69 -6.08 -13.25
N SER A 22 -22.87 -6.20 -12.68
CA SER A 22 -24.11 -5.61 -13.22
C SER A 22 -24.45 -4.24 -12.64
N GLU A 23 -24.10 -3.96 -11.40
CA GLU A 23 -24.56 -2.76 -10.68
C GLU A 23 -23.46 -1.79 -10.28
N SER A 24 -22.20 -2.22 -10.21
CA SER A 24 -21.13 -1.31 -9.81
C SER A 24 -20.65 -0.44 -10.97
N PRO A 25 -20.15 0.78 -10.68
CA PRO A 25 -19.58 1.62 -11.73
C PRO A 25 -18.27 1.06 -12.32
N TYR A 26 -17.71 0.03 -11.67
CA TYR A 26 -16.46 -0.58 -12.10
C TYR A 26 -16.63 -1.73 -13.11
N GLY A 27 -17.86 -2.27 -13.22
CA GLY A 27 -18.14 -3.39 -14.10
C GLY A 27 -17.55 -4.73 -13.67
N SER A 28 -16.98 -4.79 -12.50
CA SER A 28 -16.41 -6.00 -11.88
C SER A 28 -16.28 -5.78 -10.38
N VAL A 29 -16.04 -6.87 -9.63
CA VAL A 29 -15.58 -6.73 -8.26
C VAL A 29 -14.18 -6.08 -8.27
N ILE A 30 -13.90 -5.27 -7.27
CA ILE A 30 -12.60 -4.65 -7.09
C ILE A 30 -12.05 -4.97 -5.70
N ALA A 31 -10.73 -4.92 -5.56
CA ALA A 31 -10.08 -5.10 -4.27
C ALA A 31 -10.45 -3.96 -3.33
N SER A 32 -10.63 -4.29 -2.04
CA SER A 32 -10.67 -3.26 -1.01
C SER A 32 -9.39 -2.44 -1.07
N GLY A 33 -9.48 -1.13 -0.90
CA GLY A 33 -8.29 -0.27 -0.85
C GLY A 33 -7.31 -0.73 0.22
N TRP A 34 -7.80 -1.22 1.35
CA TRP A 34 -6.95 -1.75 2.43
C TRP A 34 -6.25 -3.05 2.03
N HIS A 35 -6.84 -3.84 1.14
CA HIS A 35 -6.18 -5.00 0.56
C HIS A 35 -5.02 -4.55 -0.34
N THR A 36 -5.25 -3.56 -1.19
CA THR A 36 -4.20 -2.97 -2.03
C THR A 36 -3.06 -2.43 -1.17
N ALA A 37 -3.38 -1.73 -0.09
CA ALA A 37 -2.39 -1.24 0.86
C ALA A 37 -1.61 -2.38 1.52
N ALA A 38 -2.28 -3.46 1.89
CA ALA A 38 -1.64 -4.63 2.49
C ALA A 38 -0.70 -5.34 1.51
N MET A 39 -1.11 -5.48 0.25
CA MET A 39 -0.25 -6.05 -0.79
C MET A 39 0.97 -5.18 -1.05
N THR A 40 0.78 -3.86 -1.06
CA THR A 40 1.89 -2.91 -1.17
C THR A 40 2.87 -3.07 -0.02
N MET A 41 2.37 -3.21 1.20
CA MET A 41 3.22 -3.45 2.36
C MET A 41 4.03 -4.73 2.21
N ARG A 42 3.43 -5.81 1.70
CA ARG A 42 4.16 -7.06 1.46
C ARG A 42 5.29 -6.87 0.45
N LEU A 43 5.04 -6.13 -0.63
CA LEU A 43 6.08 -5.81 -1.61
C LEU A 43 7.20 -4.99 -0.99
N LEU A 44 6.87 -4.01 -0.14
CA LEU A 44 7.87 -3.20 0.54
C LEU A 44 8.71 -4.03 1.51
N VAL A 45 8.08 -4.89 2.30
CA VAL A 45 8.79 -5.76 3.25
C VAL A 45 9.74 -6.69 2.51
N ASP A 46 9.28 -7.34 1.45
CA ASP A 46 10.08 -8.31 0.71
C ASP A 46 11.26 -7.68 -0.03
N ASN A 47 11.14 -6.44 -0.48
CA ASN A 47 12.13 -5.83 -1.38
C ASN A 47 12.94 -4.69 -0.77
N VAL A 48 12.45 -4.06 0.29
CA VAL A 48 13.07 -2.88 0.89
C VAL A 48 13.25 -3.03 2.39
N LEU A 49 12.15 -3.28 3.11
CA LEU A 49 12.14 -3.16 4.57
C LEU A 49 12.79 -4.34 5.29
N SER A 50 12.80 -5.53 4.69
CA SER A 50 13.41 -6.71 5.32
C SER A 50 14.91 -6.56 5.56
N GLU A 51 15.58 -5.74 4.73
CA GLU A 51 17.02 -5.47 4.85
C GLU A 51 17.32 -4.16 5.56
N ALA A 52 16.29 -3.41 5.94
CA ALA A 52 16.43 -2.10 6.55
C ALA A 52 16.27 -2.18 8.07
N ALA A 53 16.91 -1.26 8.78
CA ALA A 53 16.87 -1.20 10.25
C ALA A 53 15.62 -0.42 10.73
N THR A 54 14.44 -0.82 10.27
CA THR A 54 13.19 -0.17 10.65
C THR A 54 12.72 -0.64 12.03
N VAL A 55 12.08 0.26 12.77
CA VAL A 55 11.54 -0.01 14.10
C VAL A 55 10.09 0.44 14.24
N GLY A 56 9.38 0.54 13.13
CA GLY A 56 7.97 0.92 13.12
C GLY A 56 7.72 2.18 12.33
N ALA A 57 6.48 2.61 12.31
CA ALA A 57 6.07 3.80 11.59
C ALA A 57 5.15 4.65 12.46
N LYS A 58 5.18 5.96 12.26
CA LYS A 58 4.31 6.89 12.98
C LYS A 58 2.98 7.13 12.26
N GLY A 59 2.94 6.90 10.97
CA GLY A 59 1.74 7.14 10.20
C GLY A 59 2.01 7.24 8.71
N VAL A 60 0.99 7.65 7.98
CA VAL A 60 1.08 7.88 6.55
C VAL A 60 0.34 9.16 6.20
N ASP A 61 0.84 9.88 5.20
CA ASP A 61 0.21 11.05 4.62
C ASP A 61 -0.14 10.77 3.17
N ASP A 62 -1.11 11.51 2.65
CA ASP A 62 -1.49 11.47 1.23
C ASP A 62 -1.76 10.06 0.69
N LEU A 63 -2.47 9.26 1.47
CA LEU A 63 -2.88 7.93 1.06
C LEU A 63 -4.05 8.03 0.09
N ARG A 64 -3.88 7.49 -1.13
CA ARG A 64 -4.86 7.57 -2.22
C ARG A 64 -4.97 6.25 -2.98
N TRP A 65 -6.15 6.01 -3.55
CA TRP A 65 -6.42 4.90 -4.47
C TRP A 65 -6.93 5.47 -5.80
N PRO A 66 -6.03 5.93 -6.68
CA PRO A 66 -6.45 6.60 -7.94
C PRO A 66 -7.20 5.71 -8.92
N THR A 67 -6.88 4.41 -8.95
CA THR A 67 -7.47 3.44 -9.88
C THR A 67 -7.78 2.16 -9.13
N PRO A 68 -8.94 1.52 -9.37
CA PRO A 68 -9.29 0.28 -8.68
C PRO A 68 -8.39 -0.88 -9.12
N VAL A 69 -8.12 -1.80 -8.18
CA VAL A 69 -7.44 -3.06 -8.47
C VAL A 69 -8.49 -4.12 -8.77
N ARG A 70 -8.33 -4.80 -9.89
CA ARG A 70 -9.27 -5.79 -10.40
C ARG A 70 -8.74 -7.20 -10.26
N PRO A 71 -9.63 -8.22 -10.29
CA PRO A 71 -9.17 -9.61 -10.30
C PRO A 71 -8.18 -9.86 -11.44
N GLY A 72 -7.08 -10.53 -11.14
CA GLY A 72 -6.05 -10.84 -12.12
C GLY A 72 -4.97 -9.78 -12.27
N ASP A 73 -5.11 -8.62 -11.65
CA ASP A 73 -4.08 -7.58 -11.71
C ASP A 73 -2.81 -8.05 -11.00
N THR A 74 -1.67 -7.71 -11.61
CA THR A 74 -0.34 -7.90 -11.01
C THR A 74 0.19 -6.55 -10.57
N LEU A 75 0.64 -6.46 -9.33
CA LEU A 75 1.08 -5.19 -8.76
C LEU A 75 2.59 -5.11 -8.63
N SER A 76 3.11 -3.92 -8.88
CA SER A 76 4.51 -3.57 -8.61
C SER A 76 4.54 -2.22 -7.89
N CYS A 77 5.61 -1.96 -7.11
CA CYS A 77 5.69 -0.68 -6.41
C CYS A 77 7.07 -0.04 -6.54
N HIS A 78 7.06 1.28 -6.44
CA HIS A 78 8.24 2.13 -6.31
C HIS A 78 8.25 2.76 -4.93
N ASN A 79 9.44 2.87 -4.36
CA ASN A 79 9.64 3.52 -3.07
C ASN A 79 10.78 4.53 -3.21
N GLU A 80 10.54 5.78 -2.81
CA GLU A 80 11.53 6.85 -2.89
C GLU A 80 11.61 7.57 -1.55
N VAL A 81 12.82 7.67 -1.01
CA VAL A 81 13.06 8.47 0.19
C VAL A 81 12.99 9.95 -0.20
N ILE A 82 12.09 10.69 0.45
CA ILE A 82 11.88 12.12 0.20
C ILE A 82 12.64 12.96 1.21
N GLU A 83 12.65 12.54 2.48
CA GLU A 83 13.21 13.34 3.56
C GLU A 83 13.70 12.42 4.67
N LYS A 84 14.81 12.81 5.30
CA LYS A 84 15.36 12.16 6.49
C LYS A 84 15.51 13.19 7.59
N THR A 85 14.96 12.89 8.76
CA THR A 85 14.99 13.81 9.90
C THR A 85 15.50 13.08 11.14
N PRO A 86 16.60 13.53 11.76
CA PRO A 86 17.01 12.98 13.05
C PRO A 86 15.96 13.32 14.11
N GLU A 87 15.46 12.33 14.84
CA GLU A 87 14.46 12.52 15.89
C GLU A 87 14.99 12.25 17.27
N HIS A 88 16.00 11.40 17.36
CA HIS A 88 16.54 10.90 18.60
C HIS A 88 17.98 10.47 18.31
N PRO A 89 18.89 10.50 19.31
CA PRO A 89 20.29 10.08 19.08
C PRO A 89 20.43 8.68 18.44
N LYS A 90 19.48 7.77 18.73
CA LYS A 90 19.53 6.39 18.21
C LYS A 90 18.55 6.11 17.08
N ARG A 91 17.68 7.07 16.74
CA ARG A 91 16.61 6.87 15.74
C ARG A 91 16.47 8.07 14.84
N GLY A 92 16.10 7.81 13.61
CA GLY A 92 15.73 8.83 12.65
C GLY A 92 14.38 8.53 12.04
N LEU A 93 13.74 9.55 11.49
CA LEU A 93 12.49 9.46 10.78
C LEU A 93 12.78 9.60 9.28
N VAL A 94 12.23 8.70 8.48
CA VAL A 94 12.33 8.76 7.02
C VAL A 94 10.92 8.93 6.46
N ARG A 95 10.74 9.99 5.65
CA ARG A 95 9.54 10.13 4.82
C ARG A 95 9.84 9.50 3.48
N ALA A 96 9.03 8.52 3.08
CA ALA A 96 9.20 7.82 1.81
C ALA A 96 7.89 7.79 1.05
N ARG A 97 7.94 8.07 -0.25
CA ARG A 97 6.79 7.96 -1.14
C ARG A 97 6.76 6.56 -1.74
N THR A 98 5.61 5.93 -1.64
CA THR A 98 5.33 4.64 -2.26
C THR A 98 4.26 4.82 -3.31
N GLU A 99 4.50 4.26 -4.49
CA GLU A 99 3.55 4.24 -5.60
C GLU A 99 3.41 2.81 -6.08
N THR A 100 2.18 2.32 -6.16
CA THR A 100 1.88 0.96 -6.61
C THR A 100 1.14 1.03 -7.94
N TYR A 101 1.57 0.21 -8.89
CA TYR A 101 1.04 0.15 -10.25
C TYR A 101 0.52 -1.23 -10.56
N ASN A 102 -0.50 -1.31 -11.45
CA ASN A 102 -0.93 -2.58 -12.02
C ASN A 102 -0.05 -2.93 -13.24
N HIS A 103 -0.33 -4.05 -13.91
CA HIS A 103 0.45 -4.49 -15.07
C HIS A 103 0.26 -3.63 -16.31
N ASP A 104 -0.72 -2.73 -16.32
CA ASP A 104 -0.93 -1.75 -17.39
C ASP A 104 -0.29 -0.39 -17.06
N ASP A 105 0.59 -0.36 -16.04
CA ASP A 105 1.26 0.86 -15.56
C ASP A 105 0.31 1.95 -15.05
N GLU A 106 -0.88 1.57 -14.62
CA GLU A 106 -1.81 2.50 -13.97
C GLU A 106 -1.51 2.59 -12.49
N LEU A 107 -1.50 3.81 -11.95
CA LEU A 107 -1.28 4.04 -10.52
C LEU A 107 -2.53 3.61 -9.75
N VAL A 108 -2.39 2.63 -8.87
CA VAL A 108 -3.51 2.08 -8.08
C VAL A 108 -3.46 2.48 -6.61
N PHE A 109 -2.30 2.89 -6.12
CA PHE A 109 -2.12 3.27 -4.73
C PHE A 109 -0.91 4.17 -4.57
N THR A 110 -1.03 5.17 -3.69
CA THR A 110 0.10 6.03 -3.31
C THR A 110 -0.03 6.42 -1.85
N MET A 111 1.11 6.57 -1.19
CA MET A 111 1.18 7.09 0.17
C MET A 111 2.56 7.67 0.46
N GLU A 112 2.64 8.53 1.48
CA GLU A 112 3.91 8.95 2.05
C GLU A 112 3.99 8.38 3.47
N GLY A 113 4.84 7.40 3.66
CA GLY A 113 5.04 6.75 4.95
C GLY A 113 6.04 7.51 5.81
N LEU A 114 5.78 7.55 7.11
CA LEU A 114 6.67 8.13 8.11
C LEU A 114 7.27 6.97 8.93
N VAL A 115 8.46 6.52 8.53
CA VAL A 115 9.06 5.28 9.04
C VAL A 115 10.24 5.61 9.95
N MET A 116 10.27 4.95 11.10
CA MET A 116 11.37 5.10 12.06
C MET A 116 12.47 4.09 11.75
N TYR A 117 13.70 4.58 11.72
CA TYR A 117 14.89 3.77 11.50
C TYR A 117 15.86 3.92 12.66
N LEU A 118 16.61 2.85 12.94
CA LEU A 118 17.74 2.95 13.84
C LEU A 118 18.85 3.77 13.16
N ARG A 119 19.40 4.72 13.89
CA ARG A 119 20.56 5.48 13.42
C ARG A 119 21.82 4.63 13.58
N ARG A 120 22.77 4.81 12.68
CA ARG A 120 24.08 4.20 12.85
C ARG A 120 24.73 4.79 14.09
N GLY A 121 25.27 3.94 14.94
CA GLY A 121 25.96 4.36 16.15
C GLY A 121 27.34 4.95 15.77
N GLU A 122 27.50 6.21 16.00
CA GLU A 122 28.77 6.91 15.77
C GLU A 122 29.13 7.72 16.99
#